data_8be7e2522e1fce05b184cd72bd444c21
#
_entry.id   8be7e2522e1fce05b184cd72bd444c21
#
_cell.length_a   1.000
_cell.length_b   1.000
_cell.length_c   1.000
_cell.angle_alpha   90.00
_cell.angle_beta   90.00
_cell.angle_gamma   90.00
#
_symmetry.space_group_name_H-M   'P 1'
#
loop_
_entity.id
_entity.type
_entity.pdbx_description
1 polymer ?
#
loop_
_entity_poly.entity_id
_entity_poly.type
_entity_poly.pdbx_seq_one_letter_code
_entity_poly.pdbx_strand_id
1 'polypeptide(L)'
;MNKTLLCQILAATTLACIPFRALAAAEPPQPPTNRASVLIDTVAPAKTFSRMIFGGFLEHFDSQIYGGVFEPGSPLADKQGFRTDVLAALKELKVPVIRWPGGCFVDSYHWQNGVGKNRKPHGDCRWGVMEPNAFGTDEFIALCRRLGAEPYICQNGLASVQEMIDWVAYCNATEGKFAELRKRNGYPEPFKVRFWSVGNERYDEAYIRRVRDGAMAMKRVDPGIKVTCAGSQGGMKVSSKLLTEAGEHLDYISVHNYWLDRGQALPRYDYLTAITKSEGPEADIAPVCGSLDEAGMKGRLKIAFDEWNLRAWQHPGFPRDTVADYQDPEIRRLVELRRKQNDQAEQYTMADALFAASFLNACLRHSDHVTMANIAPLVNTRGPLFVHPGGIVKRTHFHTLAMYANLLREQVATAQVTSDKLTHGNESVAVVDAIATVDKTGKQWAIALVNRHPSAAVACTVRMKDGLLAGEFAATLLAGASPDSFNDIEQPDRVAPQKTTLTFTKGAVNLPPHSLTIVQVPLK
;
A
#
# COMPACT_ATOMS: atom_id res chain seq x y z
N MET A 1 0.89 77.07 -43.49
CA MET A 1 0.95 76.92 -44.97
C MET A 1 0.84 75.45 -45.31
N ASN A 2 -0.13 75.16 -46.13
CA ASN A 2 -0.37 74.02 -47.03
C ASN A 2 -0.74 72.65 -46.37
N LYS A 3 -1.99 72.37 -46.52
CA LYS A 3 -2.82 71.72 -47.55
C LYS A 3 -2.84 70.20 -47.47
N THR A 4 -3.92 69.69 -46.92
CA THR A 4 -4.94 68.81 -47.53
C THR A 4 -4.46 67.72 -48.49
N LEU A 5 -4.71 66.44 -48.20
CA LEU A 5 -5.35 65.57 -49.20
C LEU A 5 -6.11 64.42 -48.47
N LEU A 6 -7.43 64.46 -48.73
CA LEU A 6 -8.40 63.40 -48.41
C LEU A 6 -8.20 62.26 -49.43
N CYS A 7 -8.06 61.00 -48.97
CA CYS A 7 -8.26 59.82 -49.83
C CYS A 7 -9.28 58.93 -49.20
N GLN A 8 -10.46 58.84 -49.77
CA GLN A 8 -11.49 57.85 -49.46
C GLN A 8 -11.06 56.50 -49.99
N ILE A 9 -11.07 55.47 -49.08
CA ILE A 9 -10.98 54.08 -49.52
C ILE A 9 -12.30 53.40 -49.18
N LEU A 10 -13.04 53.02 -50.25
CA LEU A 10 -14.19 52.11 -50.17
C LEU A 10 -13.73 50.73 -49.62
N ALA A 11 -14.33 50.34 -48.55
CA ALA A 11 -14.18 48.96 -48.06
C ALA A 11 -15.25 48.08 -48.73
N ALA A 12 -14.83 47.21 -49.62
CA ALA A 12 -15.66 46.13 -50.14
C ALA A 12 -15.68 45.00 -49.14
N THR A 13 -16.80 44.74 -48.48
CA THR A 13 -17.04 43.59 -47.61
C THR A 13 -17.30 42.35 -48.46
N THR A 14 -16.30 41.52 -48.63
CA THR A 14 -16.46 40.15 -49.13
C THR A 14 -16.91 39.24 -48.00
N LEU A 15 -18.16 38.77 -48.02
CA LEU A 15 -18.66 37.68 -47.19
C LEU A 15 -17.93 36.39 -47.60
N ALA A 16 -17.00 35.93 -46.75
CA ALA A 16 -16.42 34.61 -46.92
C ALA A 16 -17.42 33.57 -46.36
N CYS A 17 -18.00 32.77 -47.25
CA CYS A 17 -18.71 31.55 -46.89
C CYS A 17 -17.73 30.57 -46.26
N ILE A 18 -17.80 30.36 -44.96
CA ILE A 18 -17.09 29.27 -44.25
C ILE A 18 -17.85 27.99 -44.55
N PRO A 19 -17.24 26.98 -45.19
CA PRO A 19 -17.93 25.71 -45.39
C PRO A 19 -18.12 25.03 -44.04
N PHE A 20 -19.37 24.70 -43.74
CA PHE A 20 -19.74 23.80 -42.62
C PHE A 20 -19.00 22.46 -42.85
N ARG A 21 -17.92 22.21 -42.11
CA ARG A 21 -17.34 20.86 -42.00
C ARG A 21 -18.36 20.00 -41.27
N ALA A 22 -18.98 19.07 -41.97
CA ALA A 22 -19.76 18.02 -41.38
C ALA A 22 -18.88 17.31 -40.34
N LEU A 23 -19.34 17.22 -39.07
CA LEU A 23 -18.73 16.33 -38.08
C LEU A 23 -18.74 14.94 -38.72
N ALA A 24 -17.56 14.42 -39.01
CA ALA A 24 -17.42 13.02 -39.37
C ALA A 24 -18.01 12.20 -38.21
N ALA A 25 -18.96 11.32 -38.53
CA ALA A 25 -19.46 10.35 -37.56
C ALA A 25 -18.26 9.61 -37.00
N ALA A 26 -18.17 9.49 -35.65
CA ALA A 26 -17.12 8.72 -35.02
C ALA A 26 -17.14 7.31 -35.60
N GLU A 27 -16.01 6.87 -36.11
CA GLU A 27 -15.86 5.48 -36.57
C GLU A 27 -16.29 4.54 -35.43
N PRO A 28 -17.04 3.48 -35.74
CA PRO A 28 -17.39 2.49 -34.73
C PRO A 28 -16.09 1.96 -34.11
N PRO A 29 -16.05 1.76 -32.77
CA PRO A 29 -14.85 1.31 -32.09
C PRO A 29 -14.36 0.01 -32.74
N GLN A 30 -13.11 0.02 -33.18
CA GLN A 30 -12.48 -1.17 -33.76
C GLN A 30 -12.52 -2.32 -32.74
N PRO A 31 -12.74 -3.57 -33.17
CA PRO A 31 -12.74 -4.69 -32.25
C PRO A 31 -11.38 -4.77 -31.52
N PRO A 32 -11.38 -5.08 -30.22
CA PRO A 32 -10.15 -5.13 -29.43
C PRO A 32 -9.17 -6.14 -30.03
N THR A 33 -7.94 -5.69 -30.25
CA THR A 33 -6.87 -6.52 -30.83
C THR A 33 -6.24 -7.45 -29.79
N ASN A 34 -6.29 -7.08 -28.51
CA ASN A 34 -5.77 -7.87 -27.40
C ASN A 34 -6.84 -8.80 -26.83
N ARG A 35 -6.44 -10.02 -26.48
CA ARG A 35 -7.33 -11.05 -25.97
C ARG A 35 -6.84 -11.61 -24.65
N ALA A 36 -7.79 -11.98 -23.80
CA ALA A 36 -7.54 -12.71 -22.57
C ALA A 36 -8.64 -13.72 -22.28
N SER A 37 -8.28 -14.73 -21.50
CA SER A 37 -9.26 -15.64 -20.91
C SER A 37 -8.95 -15.88 -19.44
N VAL A 38 -10.00 -15.96 -18.64
CA VAL A 38 -9.95 -16.24 -17.20
C VAL A 38 -10.79 -17.47 -16.93
N LEU A 39 -10.16 -18.55 -16.45
CA LEU A 39 -10.85 -19.76 -16.00
C LEU A 39 -10.85 -19.81 -14.47
N ILE A 40 -12.02 -19.73 -13.88
CA ILE A 40 -12.24 -19.78 -12.44
C ILE A 40 -12.66 -21.20 -12.03
N ASP A 41 -11.90 -21.79 -11.10
CA ASP A 41 -12.26 -23.08 -10.53
C ASP A 41 -13.32 -22.92 -9.46
N THR A 42 -14.56 -23.28 -9.77
CA THR A 42 -15.72 -23.24 -8.88
C THR A 42 -15.94 -24.55 -8.13
N VAL A 43 -15.15 -25.60 -8.43
CA VAL A 43 -15.31 -26.96 -7.87
C VAL A 43 -14.28 -27.22 -6.76
N ALA A 44 -13.04 -26.81 -6.94
CA ALA A 44 -12.03 -26.91 -5.89
C ALA A 44 -12.41 -26.01 -4.70
N PRO A 45 -12.15 -26.46 -3.46
CA PRO A 45 -12.43 -25.65 -2.28
C PRO A 45 -11.69 -24.30 -2.34
N ALA A 46 -12.43 -23.21 -2.23
CA ALA A 46 -11.85 -21.89 -2.07
C ALA A 46 -11.21 -21.74 -0.69
N LYS A 47 -10.11 -20.97 -0.62
CA LYS A 47 -9.30 -20.83 0.60
C LYS A 47 -9.63 -19.52 1.31
N THR A 48 -9.91 -19.57 2.60
CA THR A 48 -10.04 -18.35 3.40
C THR A 48 -8.69 -17.63 3.45
N PHE A 49 -8.67 -16.36 3.09
CA PHE A 49 -7.48 -15.52 3.17
C PHE A 49 -7.55 -14.54 4.35
N SER A 50 -6.40 -14.09 4.80
CA SER A 50 -6.31 -13.12 5.90
C SER A 50 -6.60 -11.70 5.39
N ARG A 51 -7.52 -11.00 6.05
CA ARG A 51 -7.79 -9.58 5.76
C ARG A 51 -6.60 -8.68 6.07
N MET A 52 -5.62 -9.14 6.86
CA MET A 52 -4.42 -8.35 7.20
C MET A 52 -3.52 -8.04 6.00
N ILE A 53 -3.78 -8.61 4.82
CA ILE A 53 -3.11 -8.21 3.56
C ILE A 53 -3.49 -6.79 3.10
N PHE A 54 -4.51 -6.16 3.70
CA PHE A 54 -4.92 -4.77 3.46
C PHE A 54 -4.37 -3.80 4.52
N GLY A 55 -3.30 -4.18 5.21
CA GLY A 55 -2.67 -3.39 6.26
C GLY A 55 -1.92 -2.16 5.73
N GLY A 56 -1.50 -1.34 6.67
CA GLY A 56 -0.74 -0.13 6.40
C GLY A 56 0.46 0.04 7.32
N PHE A 57 1.33 0.96 6.95
CA PHE A 57 2.56 1.27 7.65
C PHE A 57 2.66 2.78 7.92
N LEU A 58 3.10 3.14 9.10
CA LEU A 58 3.38 4.51 9.52
C LEU A 58 4.76 4.60 10.15
N GLU A 59 5.54 5.56 9.72
CA GLU A 59 6.88 5.82 10.22
C GLU A 59 7.05 7.29 10.61
N HIS A 60 7.91 7.57 11.59
CA HIS A 60 8.21 8.92 12.06
C HIS A 60 9.19 9.64 11.12
N PHE A 61 8.79 9.81 9.85
CA PHE A 61 9.48 10.73 8.95
C PHE A 61 8.50 11.36 7.95
N ASP A 62 8.95 12.41 7.28
CA ASP A 62 8.10 13.28 6.47
C ASP A 62 6.84 13.72 7.24
N SER A 63 5.67 13.67 6.64
CA SER A 63 4.42 14.06 7.28
C SER A 63 3.47 12.87 7.47
N GLN A 64 3.99 11.69 7.78
CA GLN A 64 3.13 10.52 8.00
C GLN A 64 2.38 10.61 9.35
N ILE A 65 3.10 11.01 10.40
CA ILE A 65 2.56 11.18 11.75
C ILE A 65 2.13 12.64 11.93
N TYR A 66 3.09 13.56 12.08
CA TYR A 66 2.82 14.98 12.29
C TYR A 66 2.46 15.66 10.97
N GLY A 67 1.26 16.29 10.91
CA GLY A 67 0.69 16.80 9.66
C GLY A 67 0.09 15.72 8.75
N GLY A 68 0.05 14.47 9.25
CA GLY A 68 -0.61 13.32 8.63
C GLY A 68 -1.75 12.82 9.52
N VAL A 69 -1.53 11.70 10.24
CA VAL A 69 -2.56 11.13 11.13
C VAL A 69 -2.79 11.96 12.40
N PHE A 70 -1.78 12.73 12.82
CA PHE A 70 -1.76 13.47 14.08
C PHE A 70 -1.28 14.91 13.87
N GLU A 71 -2.14 15.88 14.15
CA GLU A 71 -1.88 17.31 13.94
C GLU A 71 -2.62 18.15 15.01
N PRO A 72 -2.14 18.13 16.26
CA PRO A 72 -2.76 18.93 17.32
C PRO A 72 -2.81 20.42 16.96
N GLY A 73 -3.99 21.04 17.14
CA GLY A 73 -4.21 22.45 16.80
C GLY A 73 -4.73 22.70 15.38
N SER A 74 -4.74 21.70 14.51
CA SER A 74 -5.40 21.80 13.20
C SER A 74 -6.93 21.91 13.37
N PRO A 75 -7.62 22.74 12.56
CA PRO A 75 -9.09 22.79 12.56
C PRO A 75 -9.73 21.47 12.10
N LEU A 76 -8.97 20.60 11.43
CA LEU A 76 -9.40 19.27 11.00
C LEU A 76 -9.06 18.17 12.00
N ALA A 77 -8.38 18.50 13.09
CA ALA A 77 -8.08 17.57 14.17
C ALA A 77 -9.13 17.60 15.27
N ASP A 78 -9.32 16.46 15.94
CA ASP A 78 -10.12 16.40 17.15
C ASP A 78 -9.35 16.92 18.39
N LYS A 79 -10.00 16.92 19.56
CA LYS A 79 -9.41 17.38 20.81
C LYS A 79 -8.18 16.59 21.27
N GLN A 80 -7.96 15.39 20.72
CA GLN A 80 -6.80 14.56 21.02
C GLN A 80 -5.70 14.69 19.96
N GLY A 81 -5.90 15.51 18.93
CA GLY A 81 -4.92 15.81 17.90
C GLY A 81 -4.99 14.91 16.66
N PHE A 82 -5.96 14.00 16.57
CA PHE A 82 -6.09 13.14 15.38
C PHE A 82 -6.87 13.83 14.26
N ARG A 83 -6.36 13.78 13.05
CA ARG A 83 -7.03 14.30 11.85
C ARG A 83 -8.30 13.48 11.56
N THR A 84 -9.46 14.10 11.65
CA THR A 84 -10.77 13.43 11.50
C THR A 84 -11.06 13.01 10.07
N ASP A 85 -10.61 13.78 9.09
CA ASP A 85 -10.68 13.47 7.66
C ASP A 85 -9.79 12.27 7.30
N VAL A 86 -8.58 12.20 7.84
CA VAL A 86 -7.68 11.05 7.69
C VAL A 86 -8.30 9.79 8.31
N LEU A 87 -8.82 9.90 9.55
CA LEU A 87 -9.50 8.77 10.20
C LEU A 87 -10.69 8.24 9.37
N ALA A 88 -11.47 9.14 8.76
CA ALA A 88 -12.58 8.75 7.90
C ALA A 88 -12.11 7.98 6.66
N ALA A 89 -11.04 8.46 6.00
CA ALA A 89 -10.45 7.79 4.84
C ALA A 89 -9.86 6.41 5.21
N LEU A 90 -9.14 6.30 6.33
CA LEU A 90 -8.58 5.02 6.79
C LEU A 90 -9.67 4.00 7.19
N LYS A 91 -10.81 4.46 7.70
CA LYS A 91 -11.98 3.61 7.93
C LYS A 91 -12.61 3.10 6.63
N GLU A 92 -12.63 3.92 5.59
CA GLU A 92 -13.08 3.51 4.25
C GLU A 92 -12.19 2.40 3.67
N LEU A 93 -10.88 2.48 3.89
CA LEU A 93 -9.93 1.41 3.54
C LEU A 93 -10.13 0.14 4.39
N LYS A 94 -10.85 0.21 5.51
CA LYS A 94 -10.98 -0.89 6.48
C LYS A 94 -9.62 -1.45 6.88
N VAL A 95 -8.63 -0.58 7.14
CA VAL A 95 -7.26 -0.98 7.47
C VAL A 95 -7.27 -1.92 8.68
N PRO A 96 -6.87 -3.19 8.52
CA PRO A 96 -7.01 -4.19 9.57
C PRO A 96 -5.83 -4.24 10.54
N VAL A 97 -4.67 -3.75 10.13
CA VAL A 97 -3.43 -3.77 10.91
C VAL A 97 -2.56 -2.59 10.48
N ILE A 98 -1.90 -1.94 11.44
CA ILE A 98 -0.96 -0.84 11.17
C ILE A 98 0.38 -1.16 11.82
N ARG A 99 1.46 -1.17 11.03
CA ARG A 99 2.84 -1.29 11.50
C ARG A 99 3.38 0.11 11.87
N TRP A 100 4.00 0.23 13.05
CA TRP A 100 4.55 1.46 13.62
C TRP A 100 5.66 1.10 14.64
N PRO A 101 6.62 1.94 15.02
CA PRO A 101 6.85 3.35 14.64
C PRO A 101 7.66 3.55 13.36
N GLY A 102 7.97 2.49 12.66
CA GLY A 102 8.69 2.57 11.40
C GLY A 102 9.31 1.26 10.98
N GLY A 103 10.02 1.40 10.02
CA GLY A 103 11.15 1.04 9.23
C GLY A 103 12.47 1.40 9.90
N CYS A 104 13.32 2.12 9.15
CA CYS A 104 14.66 2.48 9.63
C CYS A 104 14.67 3.37 10.87
N PHE A 105 13.62 4.13 11.11
CA PHE A 105 13.47 4.96 12.31
C PHE A 105 13.63 4.17 13.62
N VAL A 106 13.21 2.90 13.66
CA VAL A 106 13.25 2.09 14.88
C VAL A 106 14.65 1.92 15.46
N ASP A 107 15.69 2.03 14.64
CA ASP A 107 17.09 1.86 15.08
C ASP A 107 17.54 2.93 16.09
N SER A 108 16.89 4.10 16.10
CA SER A 108 17.14 5.20 17.05
C SER A 108 16.00 5.38 18.08
N TYR A 109 14.89 4.63 17.94
CA TYR A 109 13.71 4.84 18.77
C TYR A 109 13.78 4.06 20.09
N HIS A 110 13.57 4.79 21.20
CA HIS A 110 13.41 4.23 22.54
C HIS A 110 12.02 4.54 23.05
N TRP A 111 11.15 3.55 23.11
CA TRP A 111 9.72 3.69 23.39
C TRP A 111 9.39 4.45 24.68
N GLN A 112 10.24 4.34 25.71
CA GLN A 112 10.06 5.02 27.00
C GLN A 112 10.10 6.55 26.87
N ASN A 113 10.75 7.09 25.85
CA ASN A 113 10.79 8.52 25.57
C ASN A 113 9.43 9.05 25.07
N GLY A 114 8.59 8.19 24.51
CA GLY A 114 7.30 8.53 23.90
C GLY A 114 6.07 8.23 24.77
N VAL A 115 6.22 7.88 26.06
CA VAL A 115 5.09 7.58 26.93
C VAL A 115 5.03 8.50 28.16
N GLY A 116 3.82 8.72 28.69
CA GLY A 116 3.60 9.56 29.84
C GLY A 116 3.75 11.06 29.56
N LYS A 117 4.01 11.84 30.64
CA LYS A 117 4.05 13.31 30.56
C LYS A 117 5.45 13.88 30.26
N ASN A 118 6.51 13.17 30.66
CA ASN A 118 7.90 13.65 30.55
C ASN A 118 8.58 13.08 29.30
N ARG A 119 8.04 13.39 28.14
CA ARG A 119 8.58 12.93 26.85
C ARG A 119 9.85 13.66 26.48
N LYS A 120 10.80 12.94 25.90
CA LYS A 120 12.12 13.47 25.53
C LYS A 120 12.26 13.47 24.01
N PRO A 121 12.41 14.63 23.37
CA PRO A 121 12.73 14.67 21.96
C PRO A 121 14.13 14.08 21.71
N HIS A 122 14.30 13.48 20.52
CA HIS A 122 15.61 12.99 20.08
C HIS A 122 15.78 13.21 18.57
N GLY A 123 17.04 13.30 18.15
CA GLY A 123 17.38 13.38 16.74
C GLY A 123 17.47 11.98 16.12
N ASP A 124 16.76 11.76 15.03
CA ASP A 124 16.89 10.55 14.24
C ASP A 124 17.87 10.75 13.10
N CYS A 125 18.95 9.95 13.06
CA CYS A 125 19.98 10.01 12.04
C CYS A 125 19.61 9.30 10.73
N ARG A 126 18.49 8.54 10.69
CA ARG A 126 18.08 7.82 9.50
C ARG A 126 17.36 8.72 8.50
N TRP A 127 16.47 9.57 9.01
CA TRP A 127 15.62 10.46 8.21
C TRP A 127 15.94 11.94 8.40
N GLY A 128 16.89 12.28 9.29
CA GLY A 128 17.24 13.66 9.58
C GLY A 128 16.12 14.45 10.25
N VAL A 129 15.31 13.82 11.11
CA VAL A 129 14.20 14.45 11.79
C VAL A 129 14.46 14.62 13.28
N MET A 130 13.98 15.72 13.84
CA MET A 130 13.87 15.88 15.29
C MET A 130 12.52 15.30 15.72
N GLU A 131 12.53 14.13 16.36
CA GLU A 131 11.33 13.49 16.87
C GLU A 131 10.97 14.09 18.24
N PRO A 132 9.82 14.78 18.37
CA PRO A 132 9.39 15.37 19.64
C PRO A 132 8.82 14.33 20.60
N ASN A 133 8.57 13.10 20.15
CA ASN A 133 7.87 12.04 20.87
C ASN A 133 6.45 12.43 21.36
N ALA A 134 5.80 13.39 20.68
CA ALA A 134 4.43 13.79 20.99
C ALA A 134 3.40 12.71 20.59
N PHE A 135 3.77 11.85 19.67
CA PHE A 135 3.02 10.65 19.28
C PHE A 135 3.87 9.42 19.64
N GLY A 136 3.41 8.64 20.60
CA GLY A 136 4.09 7.44 21.07
C GLY A 136 3.16 6.23 21.13
N THR A 137 3.49 5.26 21.96
CA THR A 137 2.72 4.02 22.14
C THR A 137 1.24 4.30 22.44
N ASP A 138 0.97 5.22 23.34
CA ASP A 138 -0.39 5.51 23.83
C ASP A 138 -1.27 6.08 22.72
N GLU A 139 -0.75 7.03 21.93
CA GLU A 139 -1.43 7.64 20.78
C GLU A 139 -1.59 6.63 19.63
N PHE A 140 -0.58 5.81 19.39
CA PHE A 140 -0.65 4.75 18.37
C PHE A 140 -1.75 3.73 18.67
N ILE A 141 -1.84 3.26 19.93
CA ILE A 141 -2.91 2.36 20.35
C ILE A 141 -4.28 3.05 20.22
N ALA A 142 -4.38 4.33 20.59
CA ALA A 142 -5.62 5.09 20.43
C ALA A 142 -6.03 5.21 18.95
N LEU A 143 -5.08 5.44 18.04
CA LEU A 143 -5.32 5.43 16.59
C LEU A 143 -5.87 4.08 16.13
N CYS A 144 -5.19 2.99 16.46
CA CYS A 144 -5.61 1.64 16.08
C CYS A 144 -7.03 1.30 16.56
N ARG A 145 -7.34 1.62 17.83
CA ARG A 145 -8.69 1.39 18.40
C ARG A 145 -9.78 2.18 17.67
N ARG A 146 -9.51 3.43 17.27
CA ARG A 146 -10.45 4.27 16.52
C ARG A 146 -10.74 3.73 15.13
N LEU A 147 -9.77 3.06 14.53
CA LEU A 147 -9.88 2.44 13.22
C LEU A 147 -10.41 1.01 13.26
N GLY A 148 -10.39 0.36 14.43
CA GLY A 148 -10.64 -1.08 14.55
C GLY A 148 -9.49 -1.91 13.98
N ALA A 149 -8.28 -1.35 13.95
CA ALA A 149 -7.07 -2.00 13.44
C ALA A 149 -6.27 -2.66 14.57
N GLU A 150 -5.59 -3.77 14.25
CA GLU A 150 -4.61 -4.39 15.13
C GLU A 150 -3.32 -3.55 15.15
N PRO A 151 -2.78 -3.21 16.32
CA PRO A 151 -1.45 -2.62 16.41
C PRO A 151 -0.36 -3.65 16.11
N TYR A 152 0.58 -3.29 15.24
CA TYR A 152 1.77 -4.05 14.93
C TYR A 152 2.99 -3.18 15.23
N ILE A 153 3.68 -3.49 16.33
CA ILE A 153 4.79 -2.68 16.84
C ILE A 153 6.13 -3.27 16.35
N CYS A 154 6.92 -2.42 15.68
CA CYS A 154 8.29 -2.73 15.30
C CYS A 154 9.24 -2.22 16.38
N GLN A 155 10.02 -3.10 16.98
CA GLN A 155 10.95 -2.78 18.05
C GLN A 155 12.32 -2.35 17.53
N ASN A 156 13.07 -1.61 18.32
CA ASN A 156 14.45 -1.25 18.00
C ASN A 156 15.33 -2.51 17.97
N GLY A 157 15.80 -2.88 16.77
CA GLY A 157 16.67 -4.03 16.54
C GLY A 157 18.07 -3.90 17.14
N LEU A 158 18.46 -2.71 17.58
CA LEU A 158 19.76 -2.41 18.24
C LEU A 158 19.63 -2.31 19.76
N ALA A 159 18.41 -2.17 20.29
CA ALA A 159 18.18 -2.08 21.72
C ALA A 159 18.48 -3.41 22.44
N SER A 160 18.53 -3.38 23.76
CA SER A 160 18.68 -4.57 24.57
C SER A 160 17.43 -5.46 24.53
N VAL A 161 17.61 -6.76 24.72
CA VAL A 161 16.47 -7.68 24.90
C VAL A 161 15.60 -7.25 26.09
N GLN A 162 16.20 -6.63 27.12
CA GLN A 162 15.44 -6.08 28.26
C GLN A 162 14.48 -4.98 27.82
N GLU A 163 14.90 -4.06 26.95
CA GLU A 163 14.01 -3.01 26.43
C GLU A 163 12.84 -3.59 25.62
N MET A 164 13.09 -4.65 24.86
CA MET A 164 12.05 -5.33 24.11
C MET A 164 10.97 -5.92 25.03
N ILE A 165 11.38 -6.65 26.08
CA ILE A 165 10.42 -7.23 27.02
C ILE A 165 9.72 -6.18 27.88
N ASP A 166 10.40 -5.08 28.21
CA ASP A 166 9.81 -3.96 28.95
C ASP A 166 8.68 -3.30 28.15
N TRP A 167 8.82 -3.18 26.83
CA TRP A 167 7.75 -2.64 25.98
C TRP A 167 6.56 -3.58 25.85
N VAL A 168 6.80 -4.90 25.70
CA VAL A 168 5.72 -5.88 25.76
C VAL A 168 5.02 -5.84 27.12
N ALA A 169 5.77 -5.73 28.22
CA ALA A 169 5.19 -5.63 29.56
C ALA A 169 4.38 -4.33 29.75
N TYR A 170 4.85 -3.19 29.23
CA TYR A 170 4.08 -1.94 29.23
C TYR A 170 2.73 -2.11 28.52
N CYS A 171 2.72 -2.77 27.37
CA CYS A 171 1.50 -2.96 26.60
C CYS A 171 0.56 -4.03 27.18
N ASN A 172 1.11 -5.15 27.65
CA ASN A 172 0.30 -6.35 27.86
C ASN A 172 0.24 -6.87 29.29
N ALA A 173 1.23 -6.55 30.16
CA ALA A 173 1.22 -7.05 31.52
C ALA A 173 0.07 -6.46 32.36
N THR A 174 -0.48 -7.28 33.26
CA THR A 174 -1.53 -6.87 34.23
C THR A 174 -0.95 -6.33 35.53
N GLU A 175 0.31 -6.70 35.86
CA GLU A 175 1.03 -6.34 37.08
C GLU A 175 2.51 -6.07 36.79
N GLY A 176 3.22 -5.53 37.77
CA GLY A 176 4.65 -5.22 37.67
C GLY A 176 4.90 -3.77 37.23
N LYS A 177 6.18 -3.40 37.23
CA LYS A 177 6.66 -2.01 37.05
C LYS A 177 6.04 -1.29 35.85
N PHE A 178 5.95 -1.96 34.72
CA PHE A 178 5.49 -1.34 33.46
C PHE A 178 3.96 -1.33 33.33
N ALA A 179 3.27 -2.30 33.91
CA ALA A 179 1.83 -2.24 34.07
C ALA A 179 1.43 -1.05 34.94
N GLU A 180 2.15 -0.83 36.07
CA GLU A 180 1.92 0.32 36.93
C GLU A 180 2.28 1.65 36.23
N LEU A 181 3.31 1.69 35.39
CA LEU A 181 3.62 2.86 34.58
C LEU A 181 2.46 3.18 33.61
N ARG A 182 1.95 2.17 32.88
CA ARG A 182 0.80 2.33 31.99
C ARG A 182 -0.43 2.86 32.72
N LYS A 183 -0.74 2.30 33.91
CA LYS A 183 -1.86 2.76 34.74
C LYS A 183 -1.70 4.21 35.16
N ARG A 184 -0.50 4.63 35.61
CA ARG A 184 -0.20 6.02 35.96
C ARG A 184 -0.31 6.96 34.75
N ASN A 185 -0.06 6.47 33.54
CA ASN A 185 -0.26 7.23 32.30
C ASN A 185 -1.74 7.33 31.87
N GLY A 186 -2.66 6.74 32.64
CA GLY A 186 -4.11 6.84 32.39
C GLY A 186 -4.72 5.61 31.69
N TYR A 187 -3.95 4.53 31.55
CA TYR A 187 -4.40 3.31 30.87
C TYR A 187 -4.39 2.11 31.82
N PRO A 188 -5.45 1.91 32.63
CA PRO A 188 -5.49 0.85 33.61
C PRO A 188 -5.45 -0.55 32.99
N GLU A 189 -6.13 -0.72 31.86
CA GLU A 189 -6.22 -2.02 31.19
C GLU A 189 -5.05 -2.27 30.24
N PRO A 190 -4.60 -3.54 30.07
CA PRO A 190 -3.63 -3.93 29.05
C PRO A 190 -4.08 -3.53 27.64
N PHE A 191 -3.14 -3.08 26.84
CA PHE A 191 -3.40 -2.74 25.43
C PHE A 191 -3.62 -3.98 24.56
N LYS A 192 -3.11 -5.15 24.99
CA LYS A 192 -3.23 -6.44 24.29
C LYS A 192 -2.65 -6.39 22.87
N VAL A 193 -1.48 -5.80 22.74
CA VAL A 193 -0.75 -5.75 21.46
C VAL A 193 -0.28 -7.15 21.11
N ARG A 194 -0.78 -7.65 19.98
CA ARG A 194 -0.52 -9.03 19.57
C ARG A 194 0.67 -9.15 18.62
N PHE A 195 0.89 -8.19 17.72
CA PHE A 195 1.92 -8.28 16.68
C PHE A 195 3.14 -7.42 17.01
N TRP A 196 4.32 -8.06 16.91
CA TRP A 196 5.61 -7.46 17.23
C TRP A 196 6.67 -7.85 16.22
N SER A 197 7.46 -6.89 15.72
CA SER A 197 8.65 -7.16 14.93
C SER A 197 9.90 -6.90 15.73
N VAL A 198 10.92 -7.72 15.57
CA VAL A 198 12.26 -7.51 16.11
C VAL A 198 13.09 -6.80 15.06
N GLY A 199 13.24 -5.49 15.17
CA GLY A 199 14.04 -4.67 14.26
C GLY A 199 13.49 -4.54 12.84
N ASN A 200 14.28 -3.91 11.99
CA ASN A 200 13.96 -3.60 10.60
C ASN A 200 15.17 -3.85 9.69
N GLU A 201 14.97 -4.51 8.54
CA GLU A 201 15.94 -4.67 7.44
C GLU A 201 17.37 -4.99 7.88
N ARG A 202 17.54 -5.93 8.81
CA ARG A 202 18.83 -6.45 9.27
C ARG A 202 18.91 -7.93 9.02
N TYR A 203 20.11 -8.41 8.60
CA TYR A 203 20.27 -9.77 8.09
C TYR A 203 21.58 -10.43 8.58
N ASP A 204 22.36 -9.74 9.42
CA ASP A 204 23.63 -10.25 9.94
C ASP A 204 23.45 -11.25 11.09
N GLU A 205 24.51 -11.98 11.43
CA GLU A 205 24.48 -13.00 12.48
C GLU A 205 24.17 -12.46 13.87
N ALA A 206 24.58 -11.23 14.18
CA ALA A 206 24.27 -10.61 15.47
C ALA A 206 22.78 -10.33 15.57
N TYR A 207 22.17 -9.93 14.47
CA TYR A 207 20.72 -9.76 14.37
C TYR A 207 19.98 -11.08 14.55
N ILE A 208 20.42 -12.19 13.90
CA ILE A 208 19.78 -13.51 14.05
C ILE A 208 19.75 -13.94 15.52
N ARG A 209 20.88 -13.81 16.25
CA ARG A 209 20.95 -14.11 17.69
C ARG A 209 19.97 -13.24 18.49
N ARG A 210 19.91 -11.95 18.19
CA ARG A 210 18.99 -11.01 18.85
C ARG A 210 17.52 -11.36 18.60
N VAL A 211 17.18 -11.76 17.38
CA VAL A 211 15.83 -12.22 17.02
C VAL A 211 15.44 -13.43 17.86
N ARG A 212 16.31 -14.44 17.92
CA ARG A 212 16.07 -15.65 18.74
C ARG A 212 15.85 -15.28 20.21
N ASP A 213 16.81 -14.58 20.79
CA ASP A 213 16.79 -14.27 22.23
C ASP A 213 15.65 -13.31 22.59
N GLY A 214 15.39 -12.32 21.73
CA GLY A 214 14.29 -11.37 21.89
C GLY A 214 12.92 -12.04 21.77
N ALA A 215 12.70 -12.86 20.73
CA ALA A 215 11.43 -13.57 20.53
C ALA A 215 11.12 -14.51 21.70
N MET A 216 12.11 -15.27 22.16
CA MET A 216 11.96 -16.13 23.34
C MET A 216 11.61 -15.33 24.59
N ALA A 217 12.31 -14.23 24.84
CA ALA A 217 12.12 -13.41 26.04
C ALA A 217 10.77 -12.70 26.02
N MET A 218 10.36 -12.13 24.90
CA MET A 218 9.06 -11.48 24.72
C MET A 218 7.89 -12.44 24.92
N LYS A 219 7.97 -13.66 24.38
CA LYS A 219 6.95 -14.71 24.56
C LYS A 219 6.87 -15.25 26.00
N ARG A 220 7.91 -15.06 26.82
CA ARG A 220 7.81 -15.35 28.27
C ARG A 220 6.97 -14.31 29.00
N VAL A 221 6.98 -13.04 28.55
CA VAL A 221 6.13 -11.98 29.12
C VAL A 221 4.67 -12.18 28.71
N ASP A 222 4.44 -12.47 27.44
CA ASP A 222 3.11 -12.77 26.92
C ASP A 222 3.20 -13.86 25.83
N PRO A 223 2.80 -15.11 26.14
CA PRO A 223 2.82 -16.21 25.19
C PRO A 223 1.85 -16.06 24.01
N GLY A 224 0.89 -15.14 24.11
CA GLY A 224 -0.13 -14.88 23.07
C GLY A 224 0.36 -14.02 21.91
N ILE A 225 1.53 -13.39 22.02
CA ILE A 225 2.04 -12.51 20.97
C ILE A 225 2.52 -13.27 19.73
N LYS A 226 2.51 -12.56 18.61
CA LYS A 226 3.02 -13.01 17.32
C LYS A 226 4.27 -12.22 16.98
N VAL A 227 5.38 -12.93 16.76
CA VAL A 227 6.68 -12.30 16.54
C VAL A 227 7.09 -12.42 15.07
N THR A 228 7.53 -11.30 14.52
CA THR A 228 8.06 -11.14 13.16
C THR A 228 9.54 -10.75 13.23
N CYS A 229 10.29 -11.03 12.19
CA CYS A 229 11.63 -10.47 11.99
C CYS A 229 11.91 -10.22 10.51
N ALA A 230 12.89 -9.38 10.19
CA ALA A 230 13.37 -9.19 8.83
C ALA A 230 13.91 -10.51 8.26
N GLY A 231 13.44 -10.91 7.09
CA GLY A 231 13.81 -12.18 6.49
C GLY A 231 14.15 -12.13 5.01
N SER A 232 13.54 -11.21 4.25
CA SER A 232 13.80 -11.05 2.82
C SER A 232 13.62 -9.61 2.36
N GLN A 233 14.40 -9.22 1.35
CA GLN A 233 14.26 -7.97 0.64
C GLN A 233 14.47 -8.24 -0.85
N GLY A 234 13.56 -7.73 -1.71
CA GLY A 234 13.67 -7.87 -3.17
C GLY A 234 13.74 -9.32 -3.65
N GLY A 235 12.92 -10.22 -3.10
CA GLY A 235 12.85 -11.63 -3.54
C GLY A 235 14.03 -12.52 -3.13
N MET A 236 14.87 -12.07 -2.19
CA MET A 236 15.94 -12.93 -1.65
C MET A 236 15.35 -14.12 -0.89
N LYS A 237 16.00 -15.29 -1.00
CA LYS A 237 15.69 -16.44 -0.14
C LYS A 237 15.92 -16.09 1.34
N VAL A 238 15.07 -16.62 2.21
CA VAL A 238 15.26 -16.48 3.66
C VAL A 238 16.50 -17.26 4.08
N SER A 239 17.33 -16.67 4.93
CA SER A 239 18.53 -17.34 5.45
C SER A 239 18.16 -18.64 6.17
N SER A 240 18.76 -19.76 5.75
CA SER A 240 18.61 -21.06 6.43
C SER A 240 19.07 -20.99 7.88
N LYS A 241 20.11 -20.20 8.18
CA LYS A 241 20.60 -19.97 9.56
C LYS A 241 19.52 -19.28 10.41
N LEU A 242 18.84 -18.26 9.89
CA LEU A 242 17.72 -17.61 10.59
C LEU A 242 16.61 -18.61 10.89
N LEU A 243 16.22 -19.41 9.90
CA LEU A 243 15.16 -20.41 10.07
C LEU A 243 15.55 -21.49 11.09
N THR A 244 16.78 -21.94 11.05
CA THR A 244 17.29 -22.96 11.99
C THR A 244 17.41 -22.44 13.43
N GLU A 245 17.96 -21.23 13.63
CA GLU A 245 18.27 -20.72 14.97
C GLU A 245 17.07 -20.02 15.64
N ALA A 246 16.20 -19.36 14.89
CA ALA A 246 15.13 -18.53 15.44
C ALA A 246 13.73 -18.95 14.96
N GLY A 247 13.63 -19.71 13.88
CA GLY A 247 12.36 -19.98 13.22
C GLY A 247 11.27 -20.58 14.11
N GLU A 248 11.61 -21.42 15.09
CA GLU A 248 10.63 -22.00 16.03
C GLU A 248 9.97 -20.96 16.96
N HIS A 249 10.64 -19.83 17.19
CA HIS A 249 10.17 -18.75 18.05
C HIS A 249 9.39 -17.67 17.29
N LEU A 250 9.39 -17.73 15.95
CA LEU A 250 8.74 -16.77 15.07
C LEU A 250 7.36 -17.25 14.62
N ASP A 251 6.50 -16.30 14.29
CA ASP A 251 5.19 -16.51 13.67
C ASP A 251 5.16 -16.00 12.24
N TYR A 252 5.99 -14.98 11.92
CA TYR A 252 6.09 -14.36 10.61
C TYR A 252 7.53 -14.12 10.19
N ILE A 253 7.73 -14.13 8.87
CA ILE A 253 8.91 -13.59 8.21
C ILE A 253 8.48 -12.32 7.46
N SER A 254 9.16 -11.22 7.75
CA SER A 254 8.98 -9.94 7.08
C SER A 254 9.64 -9.97 5.69
N VAL A 255 8.92 -9.45 4.70
CA VAL A 255 9.38 -9.27 3.32
C VAL A 255 9.15 -7.82 2.92
N HIS A 256 10.17 -7.19 2.33
CA HIS A 256 10.09 -5.81 1.85
C HIS A 256 10.47 -5.72 0.37
N ASN A 257 9.74 -4.95 -0.41
CA ASN A 257 10.23 -4.48 -1.70
C ASN A 257 9.52 -3.22 -2.21
N TYR A 258 10.27 -2.47 -3.06
CA TYR A 258 9.83 -1.33 -3.84
C TYR A 258 10.39 -1.51 -5.25
N TRP A 259 9.50 -1.57 -6.26
CA TRP A 259 9.88 -2.05 -7.61
C TRP A 259 10.36 -0.96 -8.56
N LEU A 260 10.19 0.33 -8.20
CA LEU A 260 10.80 1.47 -8.91
C LEU A 260 11.83 2.15 -8.02
N ASP A 261 13.00 2.44 -8.61
CA ASP A 261 14.23 2.81 -7.93
C ASP A 261 14.15 4.00 -6.99
N ARG A 262 15.00 3.96 -5.95
CA ARG A 262 15.17 4.99 -4.94
C ARG A 262 15.95 6.22 -5.46
N GLY A 263 16.64 6.11 -6.60
CA GLY A 263 17.78 6.98 -6.93
C GLY A 263 17.48 8.14 -7.85
N GLN A 264 16.35 8.20 -8.50
CA GLN A 264 16.09 9.24 -9.47
C GLN A 264 15.11 10.28 -8.95
N ALA A 265 15.66 11.46 -8.65
CA ALA A 265 14.87 12.65 -8.62
C ALA A 265 14.38 12.90 -10.04
N LEU A 266 13.08 12.72 -10.29
CA LEU A 266 12.43 13.10 -11.53
C LEU A 266 13.28 13.08 -12.82
N PRO A 267 12.82 12.49 -13.89
CA PRO A 267 11.43 12.58 -14.31
C PRO A 267 10.58 11.42 -13.80
N ARG A 268 9.28 11.69 -13.73
CA ARG A 268 8.25 10.68 -13.52
C ARG A 268 8.51 9.45 -14.40
N TYR A 269 8.44 8.26 -13.83
CA TYR A 269 8.45 7.03 -14.63
C TYR A 269 7.22 7.02 -15.54
N ASP A 270 7.40 6.71 -16.82
CA ASP A 270 6.28 6.51 -17.73
C ASP A 270 5.44 5.30 -17.32
N TYR A 271 4.21 5.25 -17.83
CA TYR A 271 3.25 4.21 -17.49
C TYR A 271 3.79 2.81 -17.80
N LEU A 272 4.46 2.60 -18.96
CA LEU A 272 4.94 1.29 -19.38
C LEU A 272 6.05 0.78 -18.46
N THR A 273 7.02 1.64 -18.12
CA THR A 273 8.08 1.31 -17.16
C THR A 273 7.49 0.91 -15.80
N ALA A 274 6.45 1.61 -15.35
CA ALA A 274 5.83 1.34 -14.05
C ALA A 274 4.97 0.05 -14.07
N ILE A 275 4.17 -0.15 -15.12
CA ILE A 275 3.21 -1.26 -15.15
C ILE A 275 3.87 -2.62 -15.42
N THR A 276 5.02 -2.66 -16.09
CA THR A 276 5.77 -3.91 -16.32
C THR A 276 6.33 -4.50 -15.03
N LYS A 277 6.39 -3.72 -13.94
CA LYS A 277 6.75 -4.22 -12.59
C LYS A 277 5.65 -5.06 -11.93
N SER A 278 4.48 -5.16 -12.53
CA SER A 278 3.29 -5.77 -11.89
C SER A 278 3.40 -7.29 -11.63
N GLU A 279 4.36 -7.99 -12.23
CA GLU A 279 4.65 -9.41 -11.94
C GLU A 279 5.78 -9.57 -10.90
N GLY A 280 6.45 -8.48 -10.52
CA GLY A 280 7.50 -8.46 -9.49
C GLY A 280 7.05 -9.00 -8.13
N PRO A 281 5.87 -8.67 -7.61
CA PRO A 281 5.37 -9.23 -6.35
C PRO A 281 5.30 -10.76 -6.32
N GLU A 282 4.85 -11.38 -7.41
CA GLU A 282 4.81 -12.84 -7.55
C GLU A 282 6.22 -13.43 -7.51
N ALA A 283 7.15 -12.81 -8.25
CA ALA A 283 8.55 -13.23 -8.31
C ALA A 283 9.27 -13.11 -6.96
N ASP A 284 8.87 -12.15 -6.11
CA ASP A 284 9.48 -11.96 -4.78
C ASP A 284 8.90 -12.90 -3.72
N ILE A 285 7.62 -13.21 -3.79
CA ILE A 285 6.94 -14.10 -2.84
C ILE A 285 7.40 -15.56 -3.03
N ALA A 286 7.53 -16.02 -4.26
CA ALA A 286 7.79 -17.42 -4.57
C ALA A 286 9.09 -17.99 -3.94
N PRO A 287 10.27 -17.31 -3.97
CA PRO A 287 11.48 -17.80 -3.33
C PRO A 287 11.38 -17.87 -1.80
N VAL A 288 10.60 -16.96 -1.18
CA VAL A 288 10.37 -16.96 0.26
C VAL A 288 9.49 -18.16 0.64
N CYS A 289 8.41 -18.41 -0.10
CA CYS A 289 7.59 -19.61 0.08
C CYS A 289 8.44 -20.88 -0.03
N GLY A 290 9.28 -20.98 -1.07
CA GLY A 290 10.20 -22.10 -1.26
C GLY A 290 11.14 -22.30 -0.05
N SER A 291 11.71 -21.21 0.49
CA SER A 291 12.58 -21.28 1.67
C SER A 291 11.87 -21.83 2.91
N LEU A 292 10.59 -21.44 3.12
CA LEU A 292 9.80 -21.95 4.25
C LEU A 292 9.40 -23.42 4.06
N ASP A 293 9.10 -23.82 2.84
CA ASP A 293 8.75 -25.20 2.50
C ASP A 293 9.97 -26.12 2.63
N GLU A 294 11.15 -25.71 2.13
CA GLU A 294 12.43 -26.41 2.26
C GLU A 294 12.84 -26.60 3.73
N ALA A 295 12.54 -25.62 4.59
CA ALA A 295 12.81 -25.69 6.03
C ALA A 295 11.75 -26.48 6.83
N GLY A 296 10.74 -27.06 6.20
CA GLY A 296 9.65 -27.77 6.87
C GLY A 296 8.72 -26.85 7.69
N MET A 297 8.70 -25.56 7.39
CA MET A 297 7.95 -24.55 8.14
C MET A 297 6.63 -24.13 7.45
N LYS A 298 6.25 -24.82 6.38
CA LYS A 298 4.99 -24.60 5.69
C LYS A 298 3.80 -24.62 6.64
N GLY A 299 2.94 -23.60 6.52
CA GLY A 299 1.74 -23.50 7.36
C GLY A 299 1.97 -22.99 8.78
N ARG A 300 3.15 -23.18 9.36
CA ARG A 300 3.51 -22.72 10.70
C ARG A 300 4.04 -21.27 10.69
N LEU A 301 5.04 -21.01 9.86
CA LEU A 301 5.62 -19.68 9.69
C LEU A 301 4.98 -19.00 8.49
N LYS A 302 4.47 -17.79 8.67
CA LYS A 302 3.77 -17.04 7.65
C LYS A 302 4.63 -15.89 7.11
N ILE A 303 4.24 -15.33 6.00
CA ILE A 303 4.84 -14.15 5.40
C ILE A 303 4.01 -12.92 5.79
N ALA A 304 4.68 -11.91 6.33
CA ALA A 304 4.21 -10.54 6.40
C ALA A 304 4.97 -9.74 5.33
N PHE A 305 4.30 -9.39 4.24
CA PHE A 305 4.88 -8.46 3.27
C PHE A 305 4.67 -7.04 3.81
N ASP A 306 5.36 -6.68 4.88
CA ASP A 306 5.02 -5.57 5.76
C ASP A 306 5.68 -4.23 5.41
N GLU A 307 6.40 -4.17 4.28
CA GLU A 307 6.70 -2.96 3.53
C GLU A 307 6.61 -3.21 2.02
N TRP A 308 5.62 -2.60 1.38
CA TRP A 308 5.52 -2.65 -0.08
C TRP A 308 4.95 -1.36 -0.67
N ASN A 309 5.46 -0.95 -1.80
CA ASN A 309 4.87 0.07 -2.66
C ASN A 309 5.50 -0.06 -4.06
N LEU A 310 4.81 0.36 -5.11
CA LEU A 310 5.42 0.43 -6.45
C LEU A 310 6.68 1.30 -6.41
N ARG A 311 6.60 2.47 -5.75
CA ARG A 311 7.64 3.50 -5.73
C ARG A 311 8.36 3.54 -4.38
N ALA A 312 9.69 3.48 -4.42
CA ALA A 312 10.49 3.81 -3.26
C ALA A 312 10.49 5.34 -3.02
N TRP A 313 10.57 5.75 -1.77
CA TRP A 313 10.70 7.17 -1.41
C TRP A 313 12.14 7.68 -1.58
N GLN A 314 12.27 9.00 -1.69
CA GLN A 314 13.56 9.67 -1.74
C GLN A 314 14.12 9.85 -0.33
N HIS A 315 15.31 9.30 -0.09
CA HIS A 315 16.04 9.53 1.15
C HIS A 315 16.58 10.98 1.18
N PRO A 316 16.70 11.61 2.37
CA PRO A 316 17.25 12.98 2.50
C PRO A 316 18.62 13.20 1.89
N GLY A 317 19.44 12.13 1.73
CA GLY A 317 20.71 12.20 1.02
C GLY A 317 21.95 12.41 1.90
N PHE A 318 21.81 12.41 3.23
CA PHE A 318 22.95 12.37 4.13
C PHE A 318 23.42 10.92 4.39
N PRO A 319 24.69 10.70 4.80
CA PRO A 319 25.20 9.36 5.07
C PRO A 319 24.41 8.67 6.19
N ARG A 320 24.09 7.39 6.00
CA ARG A 320 23.49 6.57 7.05
C ARG A 320 24.45 6.42 8.22
N ASP A 321 23.88 6.26 9.41
CA ASP A 321 24.64 6.12 10.68
C ASP A 321 25.43 7.37 11.10
N THR A 322 25.24 8.49 10.42
CA THR A 322 25.78 9.78 10.83
C THR A 322 24.75 10.49 11.70
N VAL A 323 25.19 11.03 12.83
CA VAL A 323 24.35 11.94 13.63
C VAL A 323 24.20 13.24 12.83
N ALA A 324 23.05 13.43 12.22
CA ALA A 324 22.76 14.67 11.52
C ALA A 324 22.63 15.82 12.52
N ASP A 325 23.30 16.93 12.26
CA ASP A 325 23.04 18.16 12.99
C ASP A 325 21.72 18.77 12.51
N TYR A 326 20.67 18.59 13.28
CA TYR A 326 19.34 19.13 12.94
C TYR A 326 19.28 20.66 12.97
N GLN A 327 20.27 21.32 13.52
CA GLN A 327 20.40 22.76 13.45
C GLN A 327 21.08 23.20 12.15
N ASP A 328 21.72 22.28 11.43
CA ASP A 328 22.32 22.55 10.13
C ASP A 328 21.22 22.93 9.11
N PRO A 329 21.25 24.13 8.54
CA PRO A 329 20.28 24.58 7.56
C PRO A 329 20.26 23.72 6.29
N GLU A 330 21.41 23.14 5.89
CA GLU A 330 21.49 22.30 4.70
C GLU A 330 20.80 20.95 4.91
N ILE A 331 20.96 20.32 6.08
CA ILE A 331 20.24 19.10 6.42
C ILE A 331 18.72 19.33 6.38
N ARG A 332 18.25 20.42 6.99
CA ARG A 332 16.82 20.78 6.95
C ARG A 332 16.33 21.02 5.52
N ARG A 333 17.10 21.74 4.71
CA ARG A 333 16.78 22.00 3.30
C ARG A 333 16.65 20.71 2.49
N LEU A 334 17.57 19.75 2.68
CA LEU A 334 17.55 18.45 1.99
C LEU A 334 16.32 17.63 2.39
N VAL A 335 16.00 17.56 3.67
CA VAL A 335 14.80 16.85 4.17
C VAL A 335 13.52 17.45 3.55
N GLU A 336 13.38 18.78 3.56
CA GLU A 336 12.21 19.45 2.98
C GLU A 336 12.11 19.25 1.47
N LEU A 337 13.23 19.32 0.75
CA LEU A 337 13.27 19.09 -0.69
C LEU A 337 12.79 17.67 -1.03
N ARG A 338 13.27 16.65 -0.30
CA ARG A 338 12.87 15.26 -0.54
C ARG A 338 11.42 14.99 -0.16
N ARG A 339 10.93 15.62 0.90
CA ARG A 339 9.50 15.57 1.25
C ARG A 339 8.62 16.07 0.11
N LYS A 340 8.92 17.25 -0.44
CA LYS A 340 8.21 17.80 -1.60
C LYS A 340 8.27 16.89 -2.82
N GLN A 341 9.40 16.26 -3.09
CA GLN A 341 9.55 15.31 -4.19
C GLN A 341 8.74 14.03 -3.99
N ASN A 342 8.66 13.54 -2.74
CA ASN A 342 7.87 12.37 -2.42
C ASN A 342 6.36 12.59 -2.62
N ASP A 343 5.86 13.81 -2.44
CA ASP A 343 4.42 14.10 -2.44
C ASP A 343 3.89 14.75 -3.73
N GLN A 344 4.66 14.76 -4.81
CA GLN A 344 4.20 15.26 -6.11
C GLN A 344 3.05 14.41 -6.66
N ALA A 345 1.88 15.03 -6.85
CA ALA A 345 0.64 14.32 -7.17
C ALA A 345 0.69 13.58 -8.50
N GLU A 346 1.30 14.18 -9.53
CA GLU A 346 1.41 13.65 -10.89
C GLU A 346 2.22 12.35 -11.01
N GLN A 347 2.89 11.93 -9.94
CA GLN A 347 3.58 10.64 -9.90
C GLN A 347 2.62 9.45 -9.70
N TYR A 348 1.45 9.66 -9.06
CA TYR A 348 0.55 8.60 -8.60
C TYR A 348 -0.60 8.36 -9.58
N THR A 349 -0.27 7.71 -10.69
CA THR A 349 -1.15 7.53 -11.85
C THR A 349 -1.95 6.22 -11.80
N MET A 350 -2.61 5.88 -12.90
CA MET A 350 -3.27 4.58 -13.05
C MET A 350 -2.29 3.40 -12.93
N ALA A 351 -1.00 3.59 -13.23
CA ALA A 351 0.01 2.55 -13.01
C ALA A 351 0.09 2.13 -11.53
N ASP A 352 0.02 3.08 -10.59
CA ASP A 352 0.04 2.80 -9.16
C ASP A 352 -1.23 2.04 -8.71
N ALA A 353 -2.38 2.41 -9.26
CA ALA A 353 -3.64 1.71 -9.00
C ALA A 353 -3.61 0.24 -9.46
N LEU A 354 -3.13 0.00 -10.69
CA LEU A 354 -3.13 -1.34 -11.27
C LEU A 354 -1.99 -2.21 -10.72
N PHE A 355 -0.86 -1.60 -10.36
CA PHE A 355 0.19 -2.30 -9.63
C PHE A 355 -0.30 -2.77 -8.26
N ALA A 356 -0.99 -1.90 -7.50
CA ALA A 356 -1.56 -2.27 -6.21
C ALA A 356 -2.56 -3.44 -6.34
N ALA A 357 -3.39 -3.45 -7.39
CA ALA A 357 -4.27 -4.59 -7.69
C ALA A 357 -3.47 -5.87 -7.94
N SER A 358 -2.41 -5.79 -8.74
CA SER A 358 -1.54 -6.93 -9.07
C SER A 358 -0.80 -7.46 -7.84
N PHE A 359 -0.31 -6.57 -6.97
CA PHE A 359 0.30 -6.94 -5.68
C PHE A 359 -0.69 -7.72 -4.79
N LEU A 360 -1.90 -7.21 -4.64
CA LEU A 360 -2.92 -7.88 -3.84
C LEU A 360 -3.35 -9.22 -4.46
N ASN A 361 -3.40 -9.30 -5.79
CA ASN A 361 -3.67 -10.56 -6.49
C ASN A 361 -2.57 -11.60 -6.20
N ALA A 362 -1.29 -11.20 -6.20
CA ALA A 362 -0.18 -12.07 -5.83
C ALA A 362 -0.30 -12.56 -4.36
N CYS A 363 -0.60 -11.67 -3.42
CA CYS A 363 -0.85 -12.06 -2.02
C CYS A 363 -2.00 -13.08 -1.90
N LEU A 364 -3.09 -12.87 -2.63
CA LEU A 364 -4.26 -13.76 -2.63
C LEU A 364 -3.95 -15.13 -3.25
N ARG A 365 -3.16 -15.18 -4.33
CA ARG A 365 -2.70 -16.47 -4.91
C ARG A 365 -1.84 -17.26 -3.93
N HIS A 366 -1.04 -16.56 -3.13
CA HIS A 366 -0.17 -17.15 -2.10
C HIS A 366 -0.77 -17.09 -0.68
N SER A 367 -2.09 -17.07 -0.54
CA SER A 367 -2.79 -16.90 0.75
C SER A 367 -2.48 -17.98 1.81
N ASP A 368 -1.93 -19.11 1.41
CA ASP A 368 -1.43 -20.14 2.33
C ASP A 368 -0.18 -19.67 3.10
N HIS A 369 0.62 -18.79 2.51
CA HIS A 369 1.86 -18.25 3.10
C HIS A 369 1.71 -16.79 3.49
N VAL A 370 1.21 -15.93 2.59
CA VAL A 370 1.07 -14.49 2.82
C VAL A 370 -0.22 -14.21 3.58
N THR A 371 -0.10 -13.85 4.83
CA THR A 371 -1.28 -13.58 5.67
C THR A 371 -1.31 -12.17 6.26
N MET A 372 -0.29 -11.35 5.97
CA MET A 372 -0.22 -9.93 6.29
C MET A 372 0.52 -9.19 5.18
N ALA A 373 0.07 -7.98 4.85
CA ALA A 373 0.81 -7.06 4.00
C ALA A 373 0.50 -5.61 4.42
N ASN A 374 1.50 -4.74 4.40
CA ASN A 374 1.35 -3.35 4.82
C ASN A 374 1.89 -2.42 3.74
N ILE A 375 0.98 -1.64 3.12
CA ILE A 375 1.43 -0.62 2.17
C ILE A 375 2.27 0.43 2.90
N ALA A 376 3.41 0.78 2.34
CA ALA A 376 4.43 1.61 2.97
C ALA A 376 4.74 2.87 2.12
N PRO A 377 4.43 4.05 2.67
CA PRO A 377 3.60 4.30 3.83
C PRO A 377 2.09 4.30 3.53
N LEU A 378 1.27 4.44 4.57
CA LEU A 378 -0.18 4.54 4.45
C LEU A 378 -0.64 5.98 4.15
N VAL A 379 0.09 6.97 4.65
CA VAL A 379 -0.22 8.40 4.60
C VAL A 379 1.01 9.18 4.14
N ASN A 380 0.82 10.12 3.23
CA ASN A 380 1.87 10.96 2.63
C ASN A 380 3.03 10.14 2.02
N THR A 381 4.11 10.78 1.62
CA THR A 381 5.36 10.11 1.22
C THR A 381 5.14 8.86 0.36
N ARG A 382 4.46 8.98 -0.78
CA ARG A 382 4.08 7.90 -1.70
C ARG A 382 2.95 6.99 -1.21
N GLY A 383 2.34 7.27 -0.07
CA GLY A 383 1.17 6.57 0.43
C GLY A 383 -0.09 6.84 -0.40
N PRO A 384 -1.11 5.99 -0.25
CA PRO A 384 -2.38 6.13 -0.96
C PRO A 384 -3.17 7.38 -0.57
N LEU A 385 -2.94 7.91 0.61
CA LEU A 385 -3.62 9.08 1.13
C LEU A 385 -2.64 10.25 1.28
N PHE A 386 -2.84 11.31 0.49
CA PHE A 386 -2.12 12.56 0.64
C PHE A 386 -2.90 13.50 1.56
N VAL A 387 -2.22 14.04 2.58
CA VAL A 387 -2.78 14.94 3.59
C VAL A 387 -2.13 16.30 3.48
N HIS A 388 -2.96 17.35 3.43
CA HIS A 388 -2.50 18.73 3.36
C HIS A 388 -3.30 19.60 4.36
N PRO A 389 -2.90 20.85 4.62
CA PRO A 389 -3.57 21.68 5.63
C PRO A 389 -5.07 21.89 5.41
N GLY A 390 -5.54 21.87 4.16
CA GLY A 390 -6.95 22.07 3.80
C GLY A 390 -7.78 20.79 3.67
N GLY A 391 -7.18 19.59 3.79
CA GLY A 391 -7.92 18.34 3.61
C GLY A 391 -7.05 17.15 3.20
N ILE A 392 -7.63 16.27 2.41
CA ILE A 392 -6.99 15.04 1.92
C ILE A 392 -7.21 14.84 0.42
N VAL A 393 -6.30 14.12 -0.23
CA VAL A 393 -6.46 13.62 -1.59
C VAL A 393 -6.30 12.10 -1.58
N LYS A 394 -7.30 11.39 -2.08
CA LYS A 394 -7.23 9.95 -2.32
C LYS A 394 -6.51 9.70 -3.64
N ARG A 395 -5.27 9.23 -3.58
CA ARG A 395 -4.49 8.87 -4.78
C ARG A 395 -5.10 7.65 -5.48
N THR A 396 -4.74 7.39 -6.71
CA THR A 396 -5.35 6.33 -7.54
C THR A 396 -5.32 4.95 -6.87
N HIS A 397 -4.22 4.58 -6.24
CA HIS A 397 -4.09 3.31 -5.51
C HIS A 397 -4.88 3.26 -4.19
N PHE A 398 -5.29 4.40 -3.60
CA PHE A 398 -6.26 4.39 -2.50
C PHE A 398 -7.56 3.72 -2.92
N HIS A 399 -8.05 4.07 -4.11
CA HIS A 399 -9.30 3.51 -4.63
C HIS A 399 -9.19 2.01 -4.89
N THR A 400 -8.04 1.53 -5.38
CA THR A 400 -7.80 0.09 -5.53
C THR A 400 -7.86 -0.64 -4.18
N LEU A 401 -7.15 -0.13 -3.16
CA LEU A 401 -7.18 -0.72 -1.81
C LEU A 401 -8.61 -0.74 -1.25
N ALA A 402 -9.35 0.38 -1.39
CA ALA A 402 -10.74 0.48 -0.94
C ALA A 402 -11.65 -0.52 -1.68
N MET A 403 -11.51 -0.65 -3.00
CA MET A 403 -12.29 -1.60 -3.79
C MET A 403 -12.02 -3.05 -3.35
N TYR A 404 -10.76 -3.44 -3.17
CA TYR A 404 -10.40 -4.78 -2.72
C TYR A 404 -10.92 -5.05 -1.30
N ALA A 405 -10.71 -4.12 -0.38
CA ALA A 405 -11.15 -4.26 1.01
C ALA A 405 -12.67 -4.35 1.15
N ASN A 406 -13.44 -3.71 0.26
CA ASN A 406 -14.90 -3.62 0.40
C ASN A 406 -15.68 -4.55 -0.52
N LEU A 407 -15.12 -4.96 -1.66
CA LEU A 407 -15.88 -5.70 -2.69
C LEU A 407 -15.50 -7.17 -2.80
N LEU A 408 -14.27 -7.57 -2.41
CA LEU A 408 -13.88 -8.97 -2.40
C LEU A 408 -14.59 -9.75 -1.28
N ARG A 409 -14.77 -11.05 -1.51
CA ARG A 409 -15.36 -12.00 -0.56
C ARG A 409 -14.29 -12.63 0.33
N GLU A 410 -14.70 -13.52 1.23
CA GLU A 410 -13.83 -14.04 2.30
C GLU A 410 -12.86 -15.15 1.87
N GLN A 411 -13.16 -15.81 0.74
CA GLN A 411 -12.37 -16.94 0.26
C GLN A 411 -11.87 -16.68 -1.15
N VAL A 412 -10.63 -17.02 -1.42
CA VAL A 412 -10.04 -16.94 -2.77
C VAL A 412 -10.16 -18.27 -3.48
N ALA A 413 -10.61 -18.22 -4.73
CA ALA A 413 -10.66 -19.37 -5.62
C ALA A 413 -9.51 -19.31 -6.64
N THR A 414 -9.10 -20.47 -7.13
CA THR A 414 -8.09 -20.55 -8.20
C THR A 414 -8.64 -19.92 -9.48
N ALA A 415 -7.91 -18.95 -10.03
CA ALA A 415 -8.18 -18.35 -11.33
C ALA A 415 -6.95 -18.48 -12.22
N GLN A 416 -7.11 -19.11 -13.38
CA GLN A 416 -6.07 -19.22 -14.40
C GLN A 416 -6.29 -18.16 -15.45
N VAL A 417 -5.27 -17.36 -15.72
CA VAL A 417 -5.31 -16.28 -16.70
C VAL A 417 -4.39 -16.63 -17.89
N THR A 418 -4.95 -16.60 -19.10
CA THR A 418 -4.19 -16.60 -20.34
C THR A 418 -4.41 -15.26 -21.02
N SER A 419 -3.35 -14.55 -21.33
CA SER A 419 -3.43 -13.19 -21.87
C SER A 419 -2.28 -12.91 -22.81
N ASP A 420 -2.51 -12.06 -23.79
CA ASP A 420 -1.44 -11.43 -24.54
C ASP A 420 -0.51 -10.67 -23.58
N LYS A 421 0.71 -10.38 -24.04
CA LYS A 421 1.71 -9.68 -23.24
C LYS A 421 1.93 -8.26 -23.73
N LEU A 422 2.18 -7.39 -22.77
CA LEU A 422 2.65 -6.03 -22.96
C LEU A 422 4.16 -6.03 -22.70
N THR A 423 4.95 -5.55 -23.65
CA THR A 423 6.42 -5.54 -23.55
C THR A 423 6.93 -4.11 -23.60
N HIS A 424 7.87 -3.78 -22.74
CA HIS A 424 8.58 -2.50 -22.72
C HIS A 424 10.04 -2.73 -22.36
N GLY A 425 10.96 -2.37 -23.26
CA GLY A 425 12.36 -2.72 -23.14
C GLY A 425 12.55 -4.24 -23.06
N ASN A 426 13.21 -4.70 -22.02
CA ASN A 426 13.45 -6.13 -21.74
C ASN A 426 12.40 -6.76 -20.82
N GLU A 427 11.41 -5.98 -20.38
CA GLU A 427 10.39 -6.44 -19.46
C GLU A 427 9.08 -6.76 -20.19
N SER A 428 8.35 -7.73 -19.68
CA SER A 428 7.09 -8.17 -20.25
C SER A 428 6.13 -8.55 -19.13
N VAL A 429 4.85 -8.16 -19.28
CA VAL A 429 3.78 -8.43 -18.32
C VAL A 429 2.53 -8.89 -19.06
N ALA A 430 1.73 -9.78 -18.48
CA ALA A 430 0.42 -10.12 -19.02
C ALA A 430 -0.47 -8.87 -19.10
N VAL A 431 -1.16 -8.67 -20.22
CA VAL A 431 -2.07 -7.53 -20.40
C VAL A 431 -3.22 -7.57 -19.38
N VAL A 432 -3.73 -8.77 -19.09
CA VAL A 432 -4.79 -8.96 -18.10
C VAL A 432 -4.28 -9.78 -16.92
N ASP A 433 -4.63 -9.32 -15.72
CA ASP A 433 -4.52 -10.08 -14.48
C ASP A 433 -5.91 -10.23 -13.85
N ALA A 434 -6.13 -11.30 -13.09
CA ALA A 434 -7.42 -11.54 -12.45
C ALA A 434 -7.29 -12.32 -11.15
N ILE A 435 -8.25 -12.10 -10.25
CA ILE A 435 -8.49 -12.91 -9.07
C ILE A 435 -10.00 -13.09 -8.87
N ALA A 436 -10.40 -14.23 -8.35
CA ALA A 436 -11.79 -14.51 -8.01
C ALA A 436 -11.91 -14.84 -6.52
N THR A 437 -12.91 -14.29 -5.89
CA THR A 437 -13.25 -14.57 -4.48
C THR A 437 -14.72 -14.94 -4.35
N VAL A 438 -15.03 -15.70 -3.32
CA VAL A 438 -16.38 -16.21 -3.06
C VAL A 438 -16.69 -16.12 -1.57
N ASP A 439 -17.96 -15.95 -1.25
CA ASP A 439 -18.43 -16.00 0.12
C ASP A 439 -18.44 -17.45 0.66
N LYS A 440 -18.61 -17.61 1.96
CA LYS A 440 -18.63 -18.92 2.63
C LYS A 440 -19.77 -19.84 2.15
N THR A 441 -20.80 -19.29 1.52
CA THR A 441 -21.93 -20.07 0.98
C THR A 441 -21.68 -20.60 -0.43
N GLY A 442 -20.61 -20.13 -1.10
CA GLY A 442 -20.29 -20.44 -2.50
C GLY A 442 -21.16 -19.69 -3.51
N LYS A 443 -22.07 -18.80 -3.06
CA LYS A 443 -23.09 -18.18 -3.91
C LYS A 443 -22.79 -16.77 -4.36
N GLN A 444 -21.99 -16.02 -3.61
CA GLN A 444 -21.66 -14.63 -3.94
C GLN A 444 -20.20 -14.53 -4.36
N TRP A 445 -19.96 -14.31 -5.63
CA TRP A 445 -18.62 -14.18 -6.20
C TRP A 445 -18.26 -12.72 -6.45
N ALA A 446 -17.00 -12.41 -6.32
CA ALA A 446 -16.40 -11.16 -6.78
C ALA A 446 -15.18 -11.48 -7.64
N ILE A 447 -15.15 -10.95 -8.85
CA ILE A 447 -14.08 -11.18 -9.83
C ILE A 447 -13.42 -9.84 -10.10
N ALA A 448 -12.15 -9.69 -9.71
CA ALA A 448 -11.35 -8.53 -10.04
C ALA A 448 -10.61 -8.81 -11.35
N LEU A 449 -10.79 -7.92 -12.33
CA LEU A 449 -10.20 -7.97 -13.67
C LEU A 449 -9.37 -6.70 -13.86
N VAL A 450 -8.08 -6.86 -14.14
CA VAL A 450 -7.13 -5.76 -14.34
C VAL A 450 -6.70 -5.75 -15.80
N ASN A 451 -7.01 -4.67 -16.53
CA ASN A 451 -6.45 -4.45 -17.86
C ASN A 451 -5.29 -3.46 -17.76
N ARG A 452 -4.08 -3.92 -18.02
CA ARG A 452 -2.83 -3.15 -17.94
C ARG A 452 -2.47 -2.42 -19.23
N HIS A 453 -3.21 -2.67 -20.34
CA HIS A 453 -2.89 -2.02 -21.63
C HIS A 453 -3.13 -0.50 -21.53
N PRO A 454 -2.18 0.35 -21.96
CA PRO A 454 -2.28 1.81 -21.77
C PRO A 454 -3.42 2.46 -22.57
N SER A 455 -3.79 1.90 -23.73
CA SER A 455 -4.73 2.56 -24.66
C SER A 455 -5.76 1.63 -25.30
N ALA A 456 -5.57 0.28 -25.23
CA ALA A 456 -6.51 -0.64 -25.86
C ALA A 456 -7.47 -1.28 -24.87
N ALA A 457 -8.73 -1.37 -25.25
CA ALA A 457 -9.67 -2.28 -24.61
C ALA A 457 -9.25 -3.74 -24.90
N VAL A 458 -9.57 -4.65 -23.98
CA VAL A 458 -9.25 -6.08 -24.10
C VAL A 458 -10.53 -6.90 -24.11
N ALA A 459 -10.67 -7.74 -25.13
CA ALA A 459 -11.71 -8.77 -25.15
C ALA A 459 -11.31 -9.89 -24.17
N CYS A 460 -11.98 -9.96 -23.03
CA CYS A 460 -11.73 -10.95 -22.00
C CYS A 460 -12.88 -11.96 -21.95
N THR A 461 -12.55 -13.25 -22.04
CA THR A 461 -13.52 -14.34 -21.86
C THR A 461 -13.41 -14.88 -20.44
N VAL A 462 -14.44 -14.73 -19.64
CA VAL A 462 -14.52 -15.27 -18.28
C VAL A 462 -15.35 -16.54 -18.26
N ARG A 463 -14.74 -17.60 -17.78
CA ARG A 463 -15.33 -18.92 -17.66
C ARG A 463 -15.27 -19.38 -16.21
N MET A 464 -16.38 -19.74 -15.65
CA MET A 464 -16.47 -20.55 -14.45
C MET A 464 -16.45 -22.02 -14.85
N LYS A 465 -15.96 -22.92 -14.01
CA LYS A 465 -15.83 -24.34 -14.38
C LYS A 465 -17.16 -24.96 -14.83
N ASP A 466 -18.26 -24.43 -14.31
CA ASP A 466 -19.63 -24.89 -14.64
C ASP A 466 -20.22 -24.25 -15.90
N GLY A 467 -19.47 -23.36 -16.59
CA GLY A 467 -19.94 -22.71 -17.81
C GLY A 467 -19.38 -21.32 -18.05
N LEU A 468 -19.89 -20.70 -19.12
CA LEU A 468 -19.54 -19.32 -19.48
C LEU A 468 -20.48 -18.35 -18.73
N LEU A 469 -19.93 -17.24 -18.24
CA LEU A 469 -20.75 -16.17 -17.71
C LEU A 469 -21.64 -15.59 -18.82
N ALA A 470 -22.91 -15.38 -18.53
CA ALA A 470 -23.85 -14.78 -19.46
C ALA A 470 -24.87 -13.91 -18.69
N GLY A 471 -25.19 -12.74 -19.23
CA GLY A 471 -26.11 -11.79 -18.62
C GLY A 471 -25.43 -10.54 -18.10
N GLU A 472 -26.19 -9.78 -17.31
CA GLU A 472 -25.78 -8.49 -16.75
C GLU A 472 -25.40 -8.64 -15.28
N PHE A 473 -24.25 -8.06 -14.90
CA PHE A 473 -23.74 -8.10 -13.54
C PHE A 473 -23.34 -6.73 -13.07
N ALA A 474 -23.64 -6.41 -11.82
CA ALA A 474 -23.17 -5.20 -11.18
C ALA A 474 -21.64 -5.20 -11.07
N ALA A 475 -21.02 -4.09 -11.39
CA ALA A 475 -19.57 -3.94 -11.34
C ALA A 475 -19.17 -2.57 -10.79
N THR A 476 -17.94 -2.47 -10.33
CA THR A 476 -17.28 -1.22 -10.00
C THR A 476 -16.03 -1.10 -10.85
N LEU A 477 -15.95 -0.01 -11.61
CA LEU A 477 -14.86 0.32 -12.52
C LEU A 477 -14.01 1.44 -11.94
N LEU A 478 -12.69 1.28 -11.94
CA LEU A 478 -11.70 2.34 -11.72
C LEU A 478 -10.88 2.48 -13.01
N ALA A 479 -10.99 3.64 -13.66
CA ALA A 479 -10.23 3.99 -14.85
C ALA A 479 -10.04 5.51 -14.90
N GLY A 480 -8.94 5.95 -15.50
CA GLY A 480 -8.71 7.37 -15.80
C GLY A 480 -9.08 7.71 -17.26
N ALA A 481 -9.11 8.99 -17.60
CA ALA A 481 -9.21 9.43 -19.00
C ALA A 481 -7.96 9.06 -19.82
N SER A 482 -6.82 8.87 -19.13
CA SER A 482 -5.56 8.38 -19.71
C SER A 482 -4.82 7.52 -18.69
N PRO A 483 -3.81 6.71 -19.11
CA PRO A 483 -2.99 5.93 -18.19
C PRO A 483 -2.22 6.80 -17.19
N ASP A 484 -2.03 8.08 -17.51
CA ASP A 484 -1.35 9.08 -16.68
C ASP A 484 -2.28 9.90 -15.78
N SER A 485 -3.57 9.59 -15.75
CA SER A 485 -4.53 10.27 -14.87
C SER A 485 -4.18 10.08 -13.40
N PHE A 486 -4.26 11.14 -12.62
CA PHE A 486 -3.98 11.20 -11.18
C PHE A 486 -4.94 12.16 -10.47
N ASN A 487 -5.00 12.09 -9.15
CA ASN A 487 -5.75 12.99 -8.30
C ASN A 487 -4.80 14.00 -7.62
N ASP A 488 -5.22 15.26 -7.53
CA ASP A 488 -4.51 16.36 -6.89
C ASP A 488 -5.47 17.20 -6.04
N ILE A 489 -4.96 18.27 -5.43
CA ILE A 489 -5.76 19.16 -4.57
C ILE A 489 -6.87 19.87 -5.37
N GLU A 490 -6.59 20.24 -6.62
CA GLU A 490 -7.51 20.95 -7.50
C GLU A 490 -8.61 20.02 -8.04
N GLN A 491 -8.28 18.76 -8.25
CA GLN A 491 -9.19 17.74 -8.79
C GLN A 491 -9.05 16.42 -8.02
N PRO A 492 -9.53 16.35 -6.77
CA PRO A 492 -9.30 15.20 -5.89
C PRO A 492 -10.04 13.92 -6.31
N ASP A 493 -11.04 14.04 -7.18
CA ASP A 493 -11.89 12.95 -7.67
C ASP A 493 -11.79 12.76 -9.21
N ARG A 494 -10.70 13.24 -9.86
CA ARG A 494 -10.48 13.05 -11.31
C ARG A 494 -10.47 11.57 -11.68
N VAL A 495 -9.93 10.74 -10.82
CA VAL A 495 -10.00 9.28 -10.88
C VAL A 495 -10.72 8.78 -9.64
N ALA A 496 -11.90 8.20 -9.83
CA ALA A 496 -12.71 7.64 -8.75
C ALA A 496 -13.47 6.39 -9.22
N PRO A 497 -13.79 5.45 -8.34
CA PRO A 497 -14.56 4.26 -8.67
C PRO A 497 -15.97 4.62 -9.14
N GLN A 498 -16.39 4.00 -10.24
CA GLN A 498 -17.72 4.19 -10.83
C GLN A 498 -18.51 2.89 -10.77
N LYS A 499 -19.74 2.93 -10.24
CA LYS A 499 -20.67 1.81 -10.32
C LYS A 499 -21.19 1.69 -11.75
N THR A 500 -21.21 0.48 -12.28
CA THR A 500 -21.66 0.19 -13.64
C THR A 500 -22.28 -1.21 -13.71
N THR A 501 -22.82 -1.55 -14.85
CA THR A 501 -23.26 -2.91 -15.19
C THR A 501 -22.44 -3.41 -16.37
N LEU A 502 -21.95 -4.64 -16.28
CA LEU A 502 -21.27 -5.31 -17.37
C LEU A 502 -22.12 -6.42 -17.94
N THR A 503 -22.22 -6.45 -19.26
CA THR A 503 -22.92 -7.51 -20.00
C THR A 503 -21.91 -8.54 -20.51
N PHE A 504 -22.06 -9.78 -20.10
CA PHE A 504 -21.28 -10.91 -20.59
C PHE A 504 -22.07 -11.66 -21.65
N THR A 505 -21.50 -11.75 -22.86
CA THR A 505 -22.08 -12.51 -23.96
C THR A 505 -21.22 -13.75 -24.23
N LYS A 506 -21.74 -14.93 -23.88
CA LYS A 506 -20.99 -16.20 -23.98
C LYS A 506 -19.59 -16.08 -23.30
N GLY A 507 -19.55 -15.51 -22.11
CA GLY A 507 -18.34 -15.29 -21.33
C GLY A 507 -17.52 -14.04 -21.73
N ALA A 508 -17.75 -13.45 -22.88
CA ALA A 508 -16.98 -12.34 -23.38
C ALA A 508 -17.45 -11.01 -22.77
N VAL A 509 -16.48 -10.19 -22.36
CA VAL A 509 -16.64 -8.82 -21.87
C VAL A 509 -15.48 -7.97 -22.39
N ASN A 510 -15.72 -6.70 -22.67
CA ASN A 510 -14.67 -5.75 -23.01
C ASN A 510 -14.22 -4.99 -21.77
N LEU A 511 -12.93 -5.11 -21.44
CA LEU A 511 -12.30 -4.37 -20.33
C LEU A 511 -11.72 -3.07 -20.89
N PRO A 512 -12.10 -1.91 -20.35
CA PRO A 512 -11.52 -0.62 -20.77
C PRO A 512 -9.98 -0.61 -20.59
N PRO A 513 -9.25 0.23 -21.32
CA PRO A 513 -7.80 0.36 -21.15
C PRO A 513 -7.45 0.84 -19.73
N HIS A 514 -6.26 0.53 -19.24
CA HIS A 514 -5.69 0.94 -17.94
C HIS A 514 -6.73 0.95 -16.81
N SER A 515 -7.46 -0.17 -16.63
CA SER A 515 -8.60 -0.24 -15.71
C SER A 515 -8.54 -1.41 -14.72
N LEU A 516 -9.16 -1.18 -13.56
CA LEU A 516 -9.55 -2.23 -12.61
C LEU A 516 -11.07 -2.32 -12.60
N THR A 517 -11.60 -3.51 -12.82
CA THR A 517 -13.04 -3.80 -12.75
C THR A 517 -13.31 -4.92 -11.75
N ILE A 518 -14.16 -4.69 -10.75
CA ILE A 518 -14.62 -5.75 -9.83
C ILE A 518 -16.08 -6.04 -10.11
N VAL A 519 -16.36 -7.25 -10.58
CA VAL A 519 -17.69 -7.73 -10.96
C VAL A 519 -18.28 -8.56 -9.82
N GLN A 520 -19.55 -8.31 -9.47
CA GLN A 520 -20.30 -9.08 -8.46
C GLN A 520 -21.18 -10.11 -9.17
N VAL A 521 -20.93 -11.38 -8.95
CA VAL A 521 -21.62 -12.48 -9.64
C VAL A 521 -22.38 -13.34 -8.62
N PRO A 522 -23.70 -13.14 -8.46
CA PRO A 522 -24.52 -14.03 -7.68
C PRO A 522 -24.77 -15.32 -8.47
N LEU A 523 -24.48 -16.48 -7.87
CA LEU A 523 -24.92 -17.79 -8.37
C LEU A 523 -26.21 -18.22 -7.66
N LYS A 524 -27.10 -18.85 -8.41
CA LYS A 524 -28.41 -19.29 -7.90
C LYS A 524 -28.30 -20.47 -6.92
#